data_39830b111b5cbca4bf552edc6d4ce9df
#
_entry.id   39830b111b5cbca4bf552edc6d4ce9df
#
_cell.length_a   1.000
_cell.length_b   1.000
_cell.length_c   1.000
_cell.angle_alpha   90.00
_cell.angle_beta   90.00
_cell.angle_gamma   90.00
#
_symmetry.space_group_name_H-M   'P 1'
#
loop_
_entity.id
_entity.type
_entity.pdbx_description
1 polymer ?
#
loop_
_entity_poly.entity_id
_entity_poly.type
_entity_poly.pdbx_seq_one_letter_code
_entity_poly.pdbx_strand_id
1 'polypeptide(L)'
;MTTLYLVRHGETVDNVNQIMQGQTQGQLTENGIRQAEEVRDNMASEDFAAIIASDLKRSVDTASVVAEPHHLEVVQTPLLRERDWGGFTGRYIPELKGEKWPDDIETLENLLSRAGEFIAFVKKTYPGKKVLAVGHGIINKAIQAVYYGKQMSEVQKMTNAEVRILEL
;
A
#
# COMPACT_ATOMS: atom_id res chain seq x y z
N MET A 1 18.60 -8.18 -9.64
CA MET A 1 17.69 -7.02 -9.44
C MET A 1 16.29 -7.54 -9.16
N THR A 2 15.63 -7.00 -8.17
CA THR A 2 14.28 -7.42 -7.77
C THR A 2 13.25 -6.48 -8.40
N THR A 3 12.24 -7.02 -9.07
CA THR A 3 11.17 -6.22 -9.66
C THR A 3 10.00 -6.18 -8.70
N LEU A 4 9.64 -5.00 -8.24
CA LEU A 4 8.53 -4.78 -7.31
C LEU A 4 7.34 -4.17 -8.07
N TYR A 5 6.23 -4.90 -8.09
CA TYR A 5 4.93 -4.41 -8.56
C TYR A 5 4.21 -3.84 -7.34
N LEU A 6 4.26 -2.53 -7.18
CA LEU A 6 3.68 -1.84 -6.02
C LEU A 6 2.25 -1.46 -6.36
N VAL A 7 1.30 -1.89 -5.53
CA VAL A 7 -0.14 -1.73 -5.74
C VAL A 7 -0.75 -1.02 -4.54
N ARG A 8 -1.65 -0.08 -4.78
CA ARG A 8 -2.52 0.46 -3.73
C ARG A 8 -3.79 -0.39 -3.65
N HIS A 9 -4.25 -0.71 -2.43
CA HIS A 9 -5.47 -1.49 -2.23
C HIS A 9 -6.67 -0.92 -3.01
N GLY A 10 -7.68 -1.73 -3.23
CA GLY A 10 -8.91 -1.33 -3.88
C GLY A 10 -9.73 -0.34 -3.04
N GLU A 11 -10.71 0.29 -3.67
CA GLU A 11 -11.59 1.26 -3.01
C GLU A 11 -12.25 0.67 -1.77
N THR A 12 -12.29 1.45 -0.69
CA THR A 12 -12.95 1.09 0.56
C THR A 12 -14.17 1.98 0.83
N VAL A 13 -15.01 1.52 1.74
CA VAL A 13 -16.14 2.33 2.23
C VAL A 13 -15.63 3.68 2.77
N ASP A 14 -14.54 3.67 3.53
CA ASP A 14 -13.96 4.90 4.07
C ASP A 14 -13.38 5.81 2.99
N ASN A 15 -12.86 5.25 1.89
CA ASN A 15 -12.45 6.07 0.74
C ASN A 15 -13.63 6.85 0.17
N VAL A 16 -14.76 6.17 -0.05
CA VAL A 16 -15.98 6.79 -0.57
C VAL A 16 -16.48 7.89 0.38
N ASN A 17 -16.45 7.63 1.67
CA ASN A 17 -16.95 8.55 2.69
C ASN A 17 -15.91 9.59 3.13
N GLN A 18 -14.72 9.56 2.56
CA GLN A 18 -13.62 10.47 2.87
C GLN A 18 -13.25 10.46 4.36
N ILE A 19 -13.16 9.26 4.93
CA ILE A 19 -12.74 9.05 6.31
C ILE A 19 -11.25 8.71 6.35
N MET A 20 -10.53 9.32 7.27
CA MET A 20 -9.11 9.04 7.49
C MET A 20 -8.96 7.64 8.10
N GLN A 21 -8.42 6.71 7.32
CA GLN A 21 -8.36 5.29 7.74
C GLN A 21 -7.18 4.98 8.64
N GLY A 22 -6.01 5.55 8.35
CA GLY A 22 -4.81 5.23 9.10
C GLY A 22 -4.58 3.71 9.15
N GLN A 23 -4.44 3.17 10.36
CA GLN A 23 -4.20 1.75 10.57
C GLN A 23 -5.48 0.98 10.99
N THR A 24 -6.66 1.49 10.66
CA THR A 24 -7.91 0.71 10.81
C THR A 24 -7.99 -0.37 9.72
N GLN A 25 -8.86 -1.34 9.91
CA GLN A 25 -8.95 -2.48 8.98
C GLN A 25 -9.52 -2.10 7.62
N GLY A 26 -10.63 -1.38 7.60
CA GLY A 26 -11.31 -1.00 6.37
C GLY A 26 -12.07 -2.17 5.72
N GLN A 27 -12.89 -1.83 4.74
CA GLN A 27 -13.66 -2.83 3.99
C GLN A 27 -13.74 -2.41 2.52
N LEU A 28 -13.40 -3.30 1.61
CA LEU A 28 -13.52 -3.03 0.18
C LEU A 28 -15.00 -2.87 -0.20
N THR A 29 -15.28 -1.89 -1.08
CA THR A 29 -16.57 -1.79 -1.75
C THR A 29 -16.67 -2.83 -2.86
N GLU A 30 -17.86 -3.01 -3.43
CA GLU A 30 -18.01 -3.83 -4.64
C GLU A 30 -17.09 -3.33 -5.76
N ASN A 31 -16.98 -2.01 -5.92
CA ASN A 31 -16.06 -1.42 -6.89
C ASN A 31 -14.60 -1.75 -6.55
N GLY A 32 -14.23 -1.71 -5.28
CA GLY A 32 -12.89 -2.08 -4.83
C GLY A 32 -12.54 -3.53 -5.13
N ILE A 33 -13.51 -4.43 -4.98
CA ILE A 33 -13.35 -5.84 -5.34
C ILE A 33 -13.15 -5.99 -6.85
N ARG A 34 -13.94 -5.29 -7.67
CA ARG A 34 -13.76 -5.29 -9.13
C ARG A 34 -12.39 -4.75 -9.54
N GLN A 35 -11.91 -3.72 -8.86
CA GLN A 35 -10.57 -3.18 -9.11
C GLN A 35 -9.49 -4.21 -8.80
N ALA A 36 -9.62 -4.96 -7.70
CA ALA A 36 -8.70 -6.04 -7.36
C ALA A 36 -8.74 -7.16 -8.39
N GLU A 37 -9.93 -7.52 -8.87
CA GLU A 37 -10.11 -8.52 -9.92
C GLU A 37 -9.47 -8.10 -11.24
N GLU A 38 -9.55 -6.81 -11.58
CA GLU A 38 -8.89 -6.27 -12.77
C GLU A 38 -7.37 -6.37 -12.65
N VAL A 39 -6.79 -6.03 -11.50
CA VAL A 39 -5.36 -6.23 -11.26
C VAL A 39 -5.00 -7.71 -11.39
N ARG A 40 -5.79 -8.60 -10.78
CA ARG A 40 -5.61 -10.06 -10.89
C ARG A 40 -5.51 -10.49 -12.35
N ASP A 41 -6.47 -10.09 -13.15
CA ASP A 41 -6.57 -10.53 -14.55
C ASP A 41 -5.41 -9.97 -15.38
N ASN A 42 -5.01 -8.72 -15.15
CA ASN A 42 -3.90 -8.09 -15.85
C ASN A 42 -2.53 -8.67 -15.46
N MET A 43 -2.43 -9.24 -14.26
CA MET A 43 -1.17 -9.77 -13.71
C MET A 43 -1.12 -11.30 -13.70
N ALA A 44 -2.15 -11.98 -14.21
CA ALA A 44 -2.28 -13.44 -14.12
C ALA A 44 -1.15 -14.20 -14.82
N SER A 45 -0.57 -13.62 -15.87
CA SER A 45 0.53 -14.24 -16.62
C SER A 45 1.92 -13.94 -16.07
N GLU A 46 2.02 -13.05 -15.06
CA GLU A 46 3.31 -12.73 -14.44
C GLU A 46 3.75 -13.84 -13.48
N ASP A 47 5.05 -14.11 -13.44
CA ASP A 47 5.62 -15.14 -12.60
C ASP A 47 6.13 -14.55 -11.28
N PHE A 48 5.21 -14.31 -10.36
CA PHE A 48 5.55 -13.76 -9.04
C PHE A 48 6.11 -14.82 -8.10
N ALA A 49 7.21 -14.48 -7.43
CA ALA A 49 7.75 -15.29 -6.34
C ALA A 49 6.95 -15.13 -5.04
N ALA A 50 6.31 -13.97 -4.86
CA ALA A 50 5.51 -13.69 -3.67
C ALA A 50 4.47 -12.62 -3.95
N ILE A 51 3.35 -12.69 -3.24
CA ILE A 51 2.34 -11.65 -3.13
C ILE A 51 2.36 -11.19 -1.68
N ILE A 52 2.68 -9.92 -1.47
CA ILE A 52 2.88 -9.32 -0.16
C ILE A 52 1.77 -8.29 0.08
N ALA A 53 1.35 -8.12 1.32
CA ALA A 53 0.39 -7.09 1.70
C ALA A 53 0.71 -6.54 3.08
N SER A 54 0.21 -5.34 3.39
CA SER A 54 0.12 -4.95 4.79
C SER A 54 -0.84 -5.92 5.49
N ASP A 55 -0.77 -5.96 6.81
CA ASP A 55 -1.64 -6.81 7.62
C ASP A 55 -3.02 -6.17 7.90
N LEU A 56 -3.32 -5.04 7.26
CA LEU A 56 -4.64 -4.41 7.34
C LEU A 56 -5.60 -5.08 6.36
N LYS A 57 -6.83 -5.32 6.78
CA LYS A 57 -7.80 -6.13 6.04
C LYS A 57 -7.98 -5.69 4.59
N ARG A 58 -8.12 -4.39 4.32
CA ARG A 58 -8.33 -3.88 2.96
C ARG A 58 -7.18 -4.22 2.01
N SER A 59 -5.98 -4.29 2.54
CA SER A 59 -4.79 -4.66 1.78
C SER A 59 -4.71 -6.17 1.57
N VAL A 60 -4.97 -6.95 2.63
CA VAL A 60 -4.98 -8.42 2.56
C VAL A 60 -6.08 -8.90 1.60
N ASP A 61 -7.28 -8.31 1.67
CA ASP A 61 -8.39 -8.68 0.79
C ASP A 61 -8.06 -8.41 -0.68
N THR A 62 -7.48 -7.25 -0.98
CA THR A 62 -7.03 -6.94 -2.34
C THR A 62 -5.98 -7.95 -2.82
N ALA A 63 -4.95 -8.20 -2.00
CA ALA A 63 -3.88 -9.12 -2.33
C ALA A 63 -4.37 -10.55 -2.51
N SER A 64 -5.34 -10.99 -1.71
CA SER A 64 -5.91 -12.34 -1.79
C SER A 64 -6.60 -12.58 -3.14
N VAL A 65 -7.31 -11.59 -3.65
CA VAL A 65 -7.91 -11.65 -4.98
C VAL A 65 -6.83 -11.78 -6.05
N VAL A 66 -5.80 -10.91 -5.99
CA VAL A 66 -4.71 -10.91 -6.97
C VAL A 66 -3.93 -12.23 -6.96
N ALA A 67 -3.79 -12.85 -5.79
CA ALA A 67 -3.02 -14.08 -5.61
C ALA A 67 -3.71 -15.34 -6.17
N GLU A 68 -5.01 -15.32 -6.41
CA GLU A 68 -5.77 -16.51 -6.83
C GLU A 68 -5.13 -17.30 -7.98
N PRO A 69 -4.78 -16.68 -9.14
CA PRO A 69 -4.21 -17.45 -10.25
C PRO A 69 -2.76 -17.88 -10.02
N HIS A 70 -2.09 -17.36 -9.00
CA HIS A 70 -0.69 -17.65 -8.73
C HIS A 70 -0.49 -18.79 -7.74
N HIS A 71 -1.54 -19.24 -7.07
CA HIS A 71 -1.50 -20.30 -6.04
C HIS A 71 -0.47 -19.99 -4.93
N LEU A 72 -0.36 -18.71 -4.57
CA LEU A 72 0.53 -18.23 -3.51
C LEU A 72 -0.31 -17.77 -2.32
N GLU A 73 0.20 -18.04 -1.12
CA GLU A 73 -0.34 -17.43 0.10
C GLU A 73 0.13 -15.97 0.18
N VAL A 74 -0.72 -15.09 0.71
CA VAL A 74 -0.35 -13.70 0.92
C VAL A 74 0.60 -13.59 2.12
N VAL A 75 1.76 -13.00 1.89
CA VAL A 75 2.73 -12.69 2.95
C VAL A 75 2.37 -11.34 3.55
N GLN A 76 2.03 -11.31 4.82
CA GLN A 76 1.64 -10.08 5.51
C GLN A 76 2.83 -9.44 6.22
N THR A 77 2.90 -8.10 6.20
CA THR A 77 3.94 -7.36 6.91
C THR A 77 3.43 -6.02 7.43
N PRO A 78 3.70 -5.68 8.69
CA PRO A 78 3.35 -4.36 9.22
C PRO A 78 4.17 -3.22 8.60
N LEU A 79 5.26 -3.52 7.90
CA LEU A 79 6.08 -2.51 7.22
C LEU A 79 5.28 -1.77 6.13
N LEU A 80 4.26 -2.40 5.57
CA LEU A 80 3.40 -1.82 4.54
C LEU A 80 2.14 -1.13 5.08
N ARG A 81 1.94 -1.11 6.38
CA ARG A 81 0.78 -0.40 6.95
C ARG A 81 0.76 1.05 6.51
N GLU A 82 -0.44 1.59 6.38
CA GLU A 82 -0.60 3.02 6.14
C GLU A 82 0.01 3.82 7.28
N ARG A 83 0.31 5.10 7.01
CA ARG A 83 0.74 6.03 8.04
C ARG A 83 -0.26 6.01 9.18
N ASP A 84 0.24 5.93 10.41
CA ASP A 84 -0.61 6.08 11.59
C ASP A 84 -1.01 7.55 11.69
N TRP A 85 -2.30 7.83 11.53
CA TRP A 85 -2.82 9.19 11.56
C TRP A 85 -3.25 9.62 12.97
N GLY A 86 -2.98 8.79 13.99
CA GLY A 86 -3.21 9.16 15.38
C GLY A 86 -4.63 9.67 15.62
N GLY A 87 -4.78 10.80 16.28
CA GLY A 87 -6.06 11.40 16.60
C GLY A 87 -6.91 11.83 15.40
N PHE A 88 -6.34 11.87 14.19
CA PHE A 88 -7.12 12.13 12.96
C PHE A 88 -7.83 10.90 12.44
N THR A 89 -7.45 9.71 12.89
CA THR A 89 -8.06 8.45 12.45
C THR A 89 -9.55 8.43 12.75
N GLY A 90 -10.34 8.06 11.74
CA GLY A 90 -11.80 8.02 11.85
C GLY A 90 -12.50 9.34 11.60
N ARG A 91 -11.76 10.42 11.36
CA ARG A 91 -12.31 11.74 11.10
C ARG A 91 -12.58 11.96 9.61
N TYR A 92 -13.53 12.84 9.33
CA TYR A 92 -13.84 13.26 7.95
C TYR A 92 -12.72 14.15 7.42
N ILE A 93 -12.04 13.71 6.36
CA ILE A 93 -10.83 14.36 5.85
C ILE A 93 -11.02 15.85 5.54
N PRO A 94 -12.11 16.28 4.84
CA PRO A 94 -12.26 17.70 4.52
C PRO A 94 -12.32 18.63 5.73
N GLU A 95 -12.82 18.17 6.88
CA GLU A 95 -12.89 19.00 8.09
C GLU A 95 -11.54 19.14 8.81
N LEU A 96 -10.54 18.35 8.44
CA LEU A 96 -9.20 18.40 9.04
C LEU A 96 -8.33 19.53 8.49
N LYS A 97 -8.74 20.13 7.38
CA LYS A 97 -8.00 21.21 6.73
C LYS A 97 -7.84 22.39 7.68
N GLY A 98 -6.58 22.77 7.93
CA GLY A 98 -6.26 23.86 8.83
C GLY A 98 -6.26 23.53 10.32
N GLU A 99 -6.65 22.31 10.71
CA GLU A 99 -6.53 21.85 12.10
C GLU A 99 -5.08 21.58 12.45
N LYS A 100 -4.72 21.85 13.70
CA LYS A 100 -3.41 21.48 14.22
C LYS A 100 -3.31 19.97 14.28
N TRP A 101 -2.19 19.42 13.77
CA TRP A 101 -1.94 17.98 13.81
C TRP A 101 -1.73 17.52 15.24
N PRO A 102 -2.39 16.42 15.66
CA PRO A 102 -2.12 15.81 16.96
C PRO A 102 -0.70 15.27 17.04
N ASP A 103 -0.19 15.18 18.27
CA ASP A 103 1.21 14.76 18.50
C ASP A 103 1.42 13.26 18.27
N ASP A 104 0.35 12.47 18.17
CA ASP A 104 0.41 11.02 18.02
C ASP A 104 0.38 10.52 16.56
N ILE A 105 0.45 11.42 15.59
CA ILE A 105 0.61 11.03 14.19
C ILE A 105 2.04 10.51 13.98
N GLU A 106 2.16 9.40 13.25
CA GLU A 106 3.46 8.87 12.85
C GLU A 106 4.30 9.96 12.17
N THR A 107 5.54 10.13 12.61
CA THR A 107 6.41 11.15 12.02
C THR A 107 6.78 10.78 10.59
N LEU A 108 7.07 11.79 9.78
CA LEU A 108 7.55 11.57 8.42
C LEU A 108 8.85 10.75 8.44
N GLU A 109 9.74 11.03 9.37
CA GLU A 109 11.00 10.29 9.54
C GLU A 109 10.75 8.80 9.76
N ASN A 110 9.82 8.45 10.66
CA ASN A 110 9.48 7.06 10.93
C ASN A 110 8.85 6.38 9.70
N LEU A 111 7.97 7.09 9.00
CA LEU A 111 7.33 6.58 7.79
C LEU A 111 8.37 6.26 6.70
N LEU A 112 9.31 7.18 6.46
CA LEU A 112 10.38 6.98 5.47
C LEU A 112 11.33 5.86 5.88
N SER A 113 11.62 5.72 7.17
CA SER A 113 12.42 4.62 7.70
C SER A 113 11.76 3.27 7.46
N ARG A 114 10.44 3.16 7.71
CA ARG A 114 9.66 1.95 7.43
C ARG A 114 9.68 1.60 5.93
N ALA A 115 9.52 2.61 5.09
CA ALA A 115 9.58 2.43 3.64
C ALA A 115 10.93 1.86 3.20
N GLY A 116 12.02 2.39 3.73
CA GLY A 116 13.37 1.90 3.47
C GLY A 116 13.58 0.47 3.97
N GLU A 117 13.06 0.14 5.14
CA GLU A 117 13.11 -1.22 5.68
C GLU A 117 12.34 -2.21 4.79
N PHE A 118 11.20 -1.80 4.25
CA PHE A 118 10.45 -2.64 3.33
C PHE A 118 11.24 -2.93 2.05
N ILE A 119 11.83 -1.91 1.45
CA ILE A 119 12.68 -2.07 0.24
C ILE A 119 13.83 -3.03 0.53
N ALA A 120 14.51 -2.86 1.67
CA ALA A 120 15.62 -3.74 2.07
C ALA A 120 15.15 -5.19 2.27
N PHE A 121 13.99 -5.37 2.90
CA PHE A 121 13.38 -6.69 3.10
C PHE A 121 13.12 -7.40 1.76
N VAL A 122 12.52 -6.71 0.80
CA VAL A 122 12.21 -7.28 -0.51
C VAL A 122 13.48 -7.66 -1.27
N LYS A 123 14.46 -6.77 -1.29
CA LYS A 123 15.75 -7.02 -1.97
C LYS A 123 16.49 -8.21 -1.39
N LYS A 124 16.47 -8.33 -0.08
CA LYS A 124 17.19 -9.41 0.63
C LYS A 124 16.49 -10.76 0.46
N THR A 125 15.14 -10.75 0.51
CA THR A 125 14.35 -11.98 0.53
C THR A 125 14.13 -12.55 -0.88
N TYR A 126 13.98 -11.68 -1.88
CA TYR A 126 13.61 -12.06 -3.24
C TYR A 126 14.60 -11.56 -4.30
N PRO A 127 15.91 -11.82 -4.17
CA PRO A 127 16.88 -11.32 -5.13
C PRO A 127 16.63 -11.91 -6.52
N GLY A 128 16.58 -11.05 -7.54
CA GLY A 128 16.37 -11.47 -8.93
C GLY A 128 14.97 -11.93 -9.26
N LYS A 129 13.99 -11.70 -8.37
CA LYS A 129 12.63 -12.19 -8.53
C LYS A 129 11.66 -11.04 -8.79
N LYS A 130 10.44 -11.40 -9.25
CA LYS A 130 9.30 -10.48 -9.32
C LYS A 130 8.43 -10.70 -8.10
N VAL A 131 8.04 -9.63 -7.43
CA VAL A 131 7.11 -9.66 -6.31
C VAL A 131 6.05 -8.59 -6.49
N LEU A 132 4.84 -8.86 -6.01
CA LEU A 132 3.77 -7.87 -6.00
C LEU A 132 3.45 -7.54 -4.55
N ALA A 133 3.31 -6.26 -4.22
CA ALA A 133 3.04 -5.81 -2.86
C ALA A 133 1.87 -4.83 -2.86
N VAL A 134 0.88 -5.09 -2.02
CA VAL A 134 -0.28 -4.23 -1.85
C VAL A 134 -0.11 -3.41 -0.59
N GLY A 135 -0.02 -2.11 -0.75
CA GLY A 135 0.07 -1.15 0.34
C GLY A 135 -1.06 -0.13 0.29
N HIS A 136 -0.74 1.08 0.70
CA HIS A 136 -1.69 2.17 0.91
C HIS A 136 -1.19 3.46 0.28
N GLY A 137 -2.04 4.49 0.26
CA GLY A 137 -1.72 5.73 -0.45
C GLY A 137 -0.42 6.40 0.00
N ILE A 138 -0.24 6.60 1.31
CA ILE A 138 0.90 7.35 1.83
C ILE A 138 2.15 6.48 1.98
N ILE A 139 2.03 5.25 2.47
CA ILE A 139 3.21 4.36 2.56
C ILE A 139 3.78 4.06 1.17
N ASN A 140 2.94 3.86 0.16
CA ASN A 140 3.40 3.64 -1.21
C ASN A 140 4.11 4.87 -1.77
N LYS A 141 3.63 6.06 -1.42
CA LYS A 141 4.27 7.31 -1.77
C LYS A 141 5.66 7.41 -1.12
N ALA A 142 5.76 7.03 0.15
CA ALA A 142 7.03 7.02 0.89
C ALA A 142 8.04 6.02 0.28
N ILE A 143 7.57 4.83 -0.10
CA ILE A 143 8.42 3.83 -0.78
C ILE A 143 9.02 4.41 -2.06
N GLN A 144 8.21 5.08 -2.88
CA GLN A 144 8.69 5.70 -4.10
C GLN A 144 9.61 6.87 -3.84
N ALA A 145 9.34 7.68 -2.82
CA ALA A 145 10.22 8.79 -2.43
C ALA A 145 11.61 8.28 -2.04
N VAL A 146 11.69 7.22 -1.25
CA VAL A 146 12.96 6.59 -0.88
C VAL A 146 13.65 5.99 -2.11
N TYR A 147 12.91 5.27 -2.93
CA TYR A 147 13.45 4.63 -4.13
C TYR A 147 14.05 5.64 -5.11
N TYR A 148 13.34 6.71 -5.42
CA TYR A 148 13.80 7.73 -6.36
C TYR A 148 14.73 8.79 -5.75
N GLY A 149 14.91 8.79 -4.43
CA GLY A 149 15.67 9.85 -3.74
C GLY A 149 14.98 11.20 -3.83
N LYS A 150 13.66 11.22 -3.74
CA LYS A 150 12.81 12.41 -3.86
C LYS A 150 12.10 12.74 -2.56
N GLN A 151 11.58 13.96 -2.47
CA GLN A 151 10.71 14.36 -1.38
C GLN A 151 9.29 13.79 -1.62
N MET A 152 8.51 13.64 -0.56
CA MET A 152 7.13 13.15 -0.65
C MET A 152 6.28 13.99 -1.61
N SER A 153 6.46 15.31 -1.60
CA SER A 153 5.70 16.23 -2.46
C SER A 153 6.00 16.06 -3.95
N GLU A 154 7.12 15.42 -4.29
CA GLU A 154 7.52 15.20 -5.69
C GLU A 154 6.97 13.88 -6.24
N VAL A 155 6.36 13.05 -5.40
CA VAL A 155 5.79 11.76 -5.80
C VAL A 155 4.27 11.90 -5.90
N GLN A 156 3.72 11.55 -7.05
CA GLN A 156 2.27 11.55 -7.24
C GLN A 156 1.63 10.41 -6.46
N LYS A 157 0.54 10.71 -5.75
CA LYS A 157 -0.22 9.70 -5.01
C LYS A 157 -0.88 8.72 -5.98
N MET A 158 -0.81 7.43 -5.65
CA MET A 158 -1.48 6.38 -6.42
C MET A 158 -2.98 6.40 -6.18
N THR A 159 -3.75 6.10 -7.21
CA THR A 159 -5.20 5.85 -7.09
C THR A 159 -5.43 4.40 -6.62
N ASN A 160 -6.66 4.09 -6.20
CA ASN A 160 -6.99 2.72 -5.77
C ASN A 160 -6.69 1.69 -6.86
N ALA A 161 -6.04 0.61 -6.50
CA ALA A 161 -5.62 -0.49 -7.37
C ALA A 161 -4.65 -0.09 -8.49
N GLU A 162 -4.08 1.09 -8.45
CA GLU A 162 -3.01 1.47 -9.38
C GLU A 162 -1.78 0.60 -9.13
N VAL A 163 -1.06 0.26 -10.19
CA VAL A 163 0.17 -0.53 -10.14
C VAL A 163 1.33 0.31 -10.66
N ARG A 164 2.44 0.35 -9.93
CA ARG A 164 3.70 0.95 -10.39
C ARG A 164 4.82 -0.05 -10.22
N ILE A 165 5.69 -0.14 -11.21
CA ILE A 165 6.78 -1.12 -11.24
C ILE A 165 8.08 -0.43 -10.89
N LEU A 166 8.78 -0.96 -9.89
CA LEU A 166 10.08 -0.46 -9.43
C LEU A 166 11.13 -1.56 -9.59
N GLU A 167 12.26 -1.21 -10.19
CA GLU A 167 13.40 -2.11 -10.30
C GLU A 167 14.38 -1.82 -9.15
N LEU A 168 14.37 -2.66 -8.14
CA LEU A 168 15.13 -2.44 -6.90
C LEU A 168 16.60 -2.91 -7.02
#